data_17475f98cab87b94f4714c0783606ac4
#
_entry.id   17475f98cab87b94f4714c0783606ac4
#
_cell.length_a   1.000
_cell.length_b   1.000
_cell.length_c   1.000
_cell.angle_alpha   90.00
_cell.angle_beta   90.00
_cell.angle_gamma   90.00
#
_symmetry.space_group_name_H-M   'P 1'
#
loop_
_entity.id
_entity.type
_entity.pdbx_description
1 polymer ?
#
loop_
_entity_poly.entity_id
_entity_poly.type
_entity_poly.pdbx_seq_one_letter_code
_entity_poly.pdbx_strand_id
1 'polypeptide(L)'
;MEVKDKELHRITSTAIIYKKDGEGFKYLITKRSATKKAFPNKWTVPGGGLETDDYTNTPADNENQWYRAIETSLRREIAEEVDLKVGELKYLLDVAFIRPDGLPVIVLSFYGPYKSGEVKLDEDNVEYVWATVKEAVDYDLIHGILGEIEAVDKILQAEKVE
;
A
#
# COMPACT_ATOMS: atom_id res chain seq x y z
N MET A 1 -9.19 1.76 31.17
CA MET A 1 -8.01 0.90 30.87
C MET A 1 -6.93 1.79 30.30
N GLU A 2 -5.72 1.72 30.83
CA GLU A 2 -4.59 2.48 30.31
C GLU A 2 -3.85 1.64 29.25
N VAL A 3 -3.62 2.21 28.06
CA VAL A 3 -2.84 1.56 27.01
C VAL A 3 -1.36 1.64 27.38
N LYS A 4 -0.68 0.50 27.41
CA LYS A 4 0.75 0.44 27.74
C LYS A 4 1.58 0.88 26.53
N ASP A 5 2.69 1.56 26.75
CA ASP A 5 3.59 2.02 25.68
C ASP A 5 3.98 0.91 24.68
N LYS A 6 4.20 -0.31 25.19
CA LYS A 6 4.54 -1.48 24.35
C LYS A 6 3.40 -1.98 23.45
N GLU A 7 2.19 -1.47 23.63
CA GLU A 7 1.01 -1.78 22.82
C GLU A 7 0.76 -0.74 21.74
N LEU A 8 1.49 0.38 21.79
CA LEU A 8 1.34 1.48 20.83
C LEU A 8 2.14 1.20 19.55
N HIS A 9 1.43 1.20 18.44
CA HIS A 9 1.99 1.01 17.11
C HIS A 9 1.37 2.02 16.14
N ARG A 10 2.16 2.51 15.20
CA ARG A 10 1.60 3.18 14.02
C ARG A 10 1.03 2.11 13.10
N ILE A 11 -0.23 2.23 12.74
CA ILE A 11 -0.88 1.35 11.76
C ILE A 11 -0.78 2.00 10.39
N THR A 12 -0.27 1.24 9.42
CA THR A 12 -0.17 1.65 8.02
C THR A 12 -0.72 0.56 7.12
N SER A 13 -1.08 0.93 5.90
CA SER A 13 -1.48 -0.04 4.88
C SER A 13 -0.86 0.32 3.53
N THR A 14 -0.64 -0.70 2.70
CA THR A 14 -0.07 -0.56 1.36
C THR A 14 -0.90 -1.35 0.35
N ALA A 15 -0.87 -0.91 -0.91
CA ALA A 15 -1.59 -1.57 -2.00
C ALA A 15 -0.65 -1.92 -3.16
N ILE A 16 -0.54 -3.20 -3.47
CA ILE A 16 0.06 -3.68 -4.72
C ILE A 16 -1.02 -3.64 -5.79
N ILE A 17 -1.00 -2.57 -6.58
CA ILE A 17 -1.96 -2.34 -7.66
C ILE A 17 -1.41 -2.99 -8.92
N TYR A 18 -2.20 -3.89 -9.52
CA TYR A 18 -1.78 -4.62 -10.71
C TYR A 18 -2.72 -4.39 -11.89
N LYS A 19 -2.19 -4.56 -13.09
CA LYS A 19 -2.96 -4.61 -14.33
C LYS A 19 -2.42 -5.71 -15.25
N LYS A 20 -3.27 -6.23 -16.12
CA LYS A 20 -2.85 -7.20 -17.15
C LYS A 20 -1.89 -6.53 -18.13
N ASP A 21 -0.89 -7.28 -18.57
CA ASP A 21 0.06 -6.92 -19.59
C ASP A 21 0.34 -8.18 -20.45
N GLY A 22 -0.38 -8.31 -21.55
CA GLY A 22 -0.37 -9.55 -22.33
C GLY A 22 -0.86 -10.74 -21.49
N GLU A 23 -0.04 -11.77 -21.36
CA GLU A 23 -0.33 -12.93 -20.53
C GLU A 23 0.12 -12.79 -19.08
N GLY A 24 0.86 -11.71 -18.77
CA GLY A 24 1.37 -11.42 -17.44
C GLY A 24 0.69 -10.23 -16.77
N PHE A 25 1.39 -9.68 -15.80
CA PHE A 25 0.93 -8.53 -15.03
C PHE A 25 2.03 -7.52 -14.85
N LYS A 26 1.63 -6.25 -14.70
CA LYS A 26 2.48 -5.14 -14.24
C LYS A 26 1.95 -4.59 -12.94
N TYR A 27 2.86 -4.11 -12.13
CA TYR A 27 2.62 -3.60 -10.78
C TYR A 27 3.04 -2.15 -10.70
N LEU A 28 2.21 -1.32 -10.07
CA LEU A 28 2.53 0.09 -9.89
C LEU A 28 3.51 0.25 -8.73
N ILE A 29 4.66 0.84 -9.03
CA ILE A 29 5.62 1.28 -8.03
C ILE A 29 5.87 2.77 -8.16
N THR A 30 6.10 3.44 -7.05
CA THR A 30 6.32 4.88 -6.96
C THR A 30 7.64 5.17 -6.24
N LYS A 31 8.29 6.26 -6.61
CA LYS A 31 9.54 6.70 -5.98
C LYS A 31 9.25 7.81 -4.98
N ARG A 32 9.67 7.60 -3.75
CA ARG A 32 9.54 8.57 -2.67
C ARG A 32 10.42 9.78 -2.90
N SER A 33 9.92 10.96 -2.55
CA SER A 33 10.68 12.21 -2.59
C SER A 33 11.92 12.13 -1.68
N ALA A 34 12.98 12.83 -2.07
CA ALA A 34 14.19 12.99 -1.28
C ALA A 34 13.95 13.70 0.08
N THR A 35 12.84 14.41 0.21
CA THR A 35 12.48 15.15 1.44
C THR A 35 11.76 14.30 2.49
N LYS A 36 11.40 13.04 2.16
CA LYS A 36 10.74 12.14 3.12
C LYS A 36 11.71 11.73 4.22
N LYS A 37 11.24 11.76 5.48
CA LYS A 37 12.03 11.34 6.64
C LYS A 37 12.34 9.85 6.64
N ALA A 38 11.36 9.04 6.24
CA ALA A 38 11.53 7.59 6.14
C ALA A 38 11.74 7.17 4.69
N PHE A 39 12.81 6.43 4.43
CA PHE A 39 13.14 5.86 3.14
C PHE A 39 13.14 6.86 1.96
N PRO A 40 13.88 8.01 2.05
CA PRO A 40 13.96 8.96 0.96
C PRO A 40 14.55 8.31 -0.30
N ASN A 41 14.08 8.71 -1.48
CA ASN A 41 14.50 8.22 -2.80
C ASN A 41 14.29 6.71 -3.07
N LYS A 42 13.69 5.98 -2.14
CA LYS A 42 13.35 4.55 -2.34
C LYS A 42 12.08 4.41 -3.17
N TRP A 43 12.01 3.29 -3.89
CA TRP A 43 10.80 2.85 -4.57
C TRP A 43 9.92 2.03 -3.63
N THR A 44 8.62 2.15 -3.79
CA THR A 44 7.62 1.49 -2.95
C THR A 44 6.30 1.33 -3.71
N VAL A 45 5.27 0.88 -3.02
CA VAL A 45 3.89 0.86 -3.51
C VAL A 45 3.05 1.91 -2.76
N PRO A 46 1.92 2.38 -3.33
CA PRO A 46 1.05 3.35 -2.66
C PRO A 46 0.57 2.87 -1.29
N GLY A 47 0.46 3.79 -0.36
CA GLY A 47 -0.06 3.52 0.97
C GLY A 47 0.35 4.56 1.99
N GLY A 48 -0.18 4.44 3.19
CA GLY A 48 0.10 5.39 4.27
C GLY A 48 -0.51 5.00 5.60
N GLY A 49 -0.55 5.95 6.52
CA GLY A 49 -1.00 5.74 7.88
C GLY A 49 -2.50 5.84 8.05
N LEU A 50 -3.04 4.98 8.90
CA LEU A 50 -4.42 5.12 9.39
C LEU A 50 -4.51 6.38 10.26
N GLU A 51 -5.50 7.21 9.95
CA GLU A 51 -5.86 8.38 10.73
C GLU A 51 -7.27 8.22 11.29
N THR A 52 -7.55 8.82 12.46
CA THR A 52 -8.89 8.77 13.04
C THR A 52 -9.93 9.41 12.12
N ASP A 53 -9.55 10.43 11.37
CA ASP A 53 -10.42 11.13 10.42
C ASP A 53 -10.88 10.23 9.26
N ASP A 54 -10.14 9.17 8.96
CA ASP A 54 -10.50 8.21 7.91
C ASP A 54 -11.86 7.55 8.17
N TYR A 55 -12.27 7.47 9.43
CA TYR A 55 -13.53 6.83 9.80
C TYR A 55 -14.45 7.72 10.65
N THR A 56 -13.93 8.55 11.54
CA THR A 56 -14.80 9.39 12.41
C THR A 56 -15.56 10.48 11.67
N ASN A 57 -15.14 10.85 10.45
CA ASN A 57 -15.84 11.79 9.58
C ASN A 57 -17.04 11.15 8.85
N THR A 58 -17.29 9.88 9.05
CA THR A 58 -18.44 9.16 8.50
C THR A 58 -19.33 8.66 9.64
N PRO A 59 -20.64 8.42 9.37
CA PRO A 59 -21.52 7.79 10.36
C PRO A 59 -20.95 6.43 10.78
N ALA A 60 -21.05 6.13 12.07
CA ALA A 60 -20.67 4.81 12.55
C ALA A 60 -21.64 3.74 12.01
N ASP A 61 -21.11 2.56 11.71
CA ASP A 61 -21.92 1.42 11.29
C ASP A 61 -22.77 0.88 12.44
N ASN A 62 -22.24 0.95 13.66
CA ASN A 62 -22.91 0.48 14.86
C ASN A 62 -22.29 1.15 16.10
N GLU A 63 -23.09 1.88 16.87
CA GLU A 63 -22.66 2.67 18.04
C GLU A 63 -21.38 3.48 17.73
N ASN A 64 -20.23 3.15 18.29
CA ASN A 64 -18.94 3.78 18.04
C ASN A 64 -18.01 2.85 17.27
N GLN A 65 -18.53 2.13 16.27
CA GLN A 65 -17.78 1.15 15.47
C GLN A 65 -17.85 1.48 13.99
N TRP A 66 -16.71 1.40 13.34
CA TRP A 66 -16.55 1.55 11.89
C TRP A 66 -15.85 0.33 11.32
N TYR A 67 -16.54 -0.40 10.46
CA TYR A 67 -15.97 -1.56 9.79
C TYR A 67 -15.12 -1.13 8.58
N ARG A 68 -14.11 -1.92 8.26
CA ARG A 68 -13.22 -1.69 7.10
C ARG A 68 -12.47 -0.36 7.15
N ALA A 69 -12.14 0.15 8.32
CA ALA A 69 -11.42 1.41 8.47
C ALA A 69 -10.05 1.40 7.77
N ILE A 70 -9.35 0.25 7.77
CA ILE A 70 -8.07 0.10 7.06
C ILE A 70 -8.26 0.23 5.55
N GLU A 71 -9.28 -0.41 4.98
CA GLU A 71 -9.57 -0.28 3.53
C GLU A 71 -9.95 1.15 3.15
N THR A 72 -10.74 1.82 3.97
CA THR A 72 -11.12 3.23 3.78
C THR A 72 -9.88 4.13 3.77
N SER A 73 -9.00 3.97 4.75
CA SER A 73 -7.72 4.67 4.81
C SER A 73 -6.86 4.42 3.58
N LEU A 74 -6.70 3.15 3.19
CA LEU A 74 -5.88 2.78 2.04
C LEU A 74 -6.41 3.35 0.72
N ARG A 75 -7.73 3.37 0.52
CA ARG A 75 -8.35 4.00 -0.66
C ARG A 75 -8.13 5.50 -0.70
N ARG A 76 -8.15 6.18 0.45
CA ARG A 76 -7.79 7.61 0.55
C ARG A 76 -6.33 7.82 0.13
N GLU A 77 -5.40 7.04 0.66
CA GLU A 77 -3.98 7.12 0.32
C GLU A 77 -3.73 6.88 -1.18
N ILE A 78 -4.38 5.89 -1.77
CA ILE A 78 -4.29 5.63 -3.23
C ILE A 78 -4.80 6.84 -4.02
N ALA A 79 -5.91 7.43 -3.62
CA ALA A 79 -6.45 8.61 -4.28
C ALA A 79 -5.52 9.82 -4.17
N GLU A 80 -4.94 10.05 -2.99
CA GLU A 80 -4.03 11.19 -2.73
C GLU A 80 -2.69 11.02 -3.46
N GLU A 81 -2.07 9.84 -3.37
CA GLU A 81 -0.73 9.60 -3.88
C GLU A 81 -0.65 9.37 -5.40
N VAL A 82 -1.67 8.73 -5.99
CA VAL A 82 -1.63 8.32 -7.41
C VAL A 82 -2.90 8.59 -8.21
N ASP A 83 -3.96 9.05 -7.57
CA ASP A 83 -5.27 9.40 -8.19
C ASP A 83 -5.89 8.26 -9.02
N LEU A 84 -5.76 7.03 -8.57
CA LEU A 84 -6.30 5.86 -9.26
C LEU A 84 -7.54 5.31 -8.57
N LYS A 85 -8.41 4.72 -9.38
CA LYS A 85 -9.49 3.83 -8.92
C LYS A 85 -9.02 2.38 -9.03
N VAL A 86 -9.16 1.65 -7.93
CA VAL A 86 -8.81 0.23 -7.84
C VAL A 86 -10.04 -0.61 -7.52
N GLY A 87 -10.01 -1.86 -7.93
CA GLY A 87 -11.09 -2.79 -7.65
C GLY A 87 -11.08 -3.30 -6.22
N GLU A 88 -11.49 -4.54 -6.03
CA GLU A 88 -11.48 -5.18 -4.72
C GLU A 88 -10.05 -5.29 -4.18
N LEU A 89 -9.84 -4.78 -2.96
CA LEU A 89 -8.59 -4.92 -2.24
C LEU A 89 -8.64 -6.19 -1.40
N LYS A 90 -7.72 -7.10 -1.65
CA LYS A 90 -7.56 -8.36 -0.91
C LYS A 90 -6.37 -8.27 0.02
N TYR A 91 -6.52 -8.76 1.24
CA TYR A 91 -5.42 -8.86 2.21
C TYR A 91 -4.36 -9.85 1.72
N LEU A 92 -3.10 -9.47 1.82
CA LEU A 92 -1.95 -10.31 1.47
C LEU A 92 -1.24 -10.82 2.72
N LEU A 93 -0.70 -9.90 3.51
CA LEU A 93 0.09 -10.20 4.72
C LEU A 93 0.24 -8.95 5.59
N ASP A 94 0.82 -9.12 6.76
CA ASP A 94 1.25 -8.02 7.61
C ASP A 94 2.73 -8.11 7.96
N VAL A 95 3.33 -6.97 8.24
CA VAL A 95 4.73 -6.84 8.65
C VAL A 95 4.81 -5.89 9.84
N ALA A 96 5.50 -6.33 10.88
CA ALA A 96 5.89 -5.46 11.99
C ALA A 96 7.37 -5.07 11.84
N PHE A 97 7.67 -3.80 11.96
CA PHE A 97 9.05 -3.33 11.98
C PHE A 97 9.25 -2.12 12.88
N ILE A 98 10.50 -1.89 13.27
CA ILE A 98 10.89 -0.70 14.02
C ILE A 98 11.54 0.29 13.06
N ARG A 99 10.98 1.49 12.98
CA ARG A 99 11.57 2.60 12.21
C ARG A 99 12.92 3.02 12.80
N PRO A 100 13.80 3.65 12.00
CA PRO A 100 15.07 4.17 12.52
C PRO A 100 14.93 5.12 13.72
N ASP A 101 13.80 5.82 13.85
CA ASP A 101 13.48 6.70 14.98
C ASP A 101 12.89 5.95 16.19
N GLY A 102 12.83 4.62 16.14
CA GLY A 102 12.34 3.77 17.24
C GLY A 102 10.82 3.54 17.25
N LEU A 103 10.07 4.14 16.33
CA LEU A 103 8.62 3.96 16.28
C LEU A 103 8.25 2.56 15.75
N PRO A 104 7.50 1.75 16.52
CA PRO A 104 7.00 0.47 16.02
C PRO A 104 5.84 0.68 15.03
N VAL A 105 5.87 -0.03 13.93
CA VAL A 105 4.89 0.07 12.84
C VAL A 105 4.36 -1.30 12.49
N ILE A 106 3.05 -1.38 12.28
CA ILE A 106 2.39 -2.51 11.62
C ILE A 106 1.96 -2.05 10.23
N VAL A 107 2.39 -2.78 9.20
CA VAL A 107 1.96 -2.58 7.81
C VAL A 107 1.02 -3.71 7.44
N LEU A 108 -0.16 -3.37 6.98
CA LEU A 108 -1.12 -4.31 6.40
C LEU A 108 -1.05 -4.18 4.87
N SER A 109 -0.56 -5.21 4.20
CA SER A 109 -0.39 -5.22 2.75
C SER A 109 -1.60 -5.83 2.07
N PHE A 110 -2.09 -5.11 1.05
CA PHE A 110 -3.21 -5.51 0.20
C PHE A 110 -2.79 -5.54 -1.26
N TYR A 111 -3.57 -6.19 -2.09
CA TYR A 111 -3.43 -6.13 -3.55
C TYR A 111 -4.80 -6.00 -4.22
N GLY A 112 -4.83 -5.36 -5.37
CA GLY A 112 -6.07 -5.17 -6.11
C GLY A 112 -5.85 -4.72 -7.55
N PRO A 113 -6.84 -4.95 -8.44
CA PRO A 113 -6.72 -4.60 -9.85
C PRO A 113 -6.90 -3.11 -10.08
N TYR A 114 -6.06 -2.54 -10.94
CA TYR A 114 -6.32 -1.23 -11.55
C TYR A 114 -7.68 -1.24 -12.27
N LYS A 115 -8.48 -0.20 -12.08
CA LYS A 115 -9.77 -0.03 -12.75
C LYS A 115 -9.76 1.13 -13.75
N SER A 116 -9.36 2.30 -13.30
CA SER A 116 -9.37 3.50 -14.13
C SER A 116 -8.52 4.62 -13.54
N GLY A 117 -8.30 5.64 -14.34
CA GLY A 117 -7.55 6.85 -14.00
C GLY A 117 -6.16 6.88 -14.62
N GLU A 118 -5.57 8.04 -14.63
CA GLU A 118 -4.17 8.27 -14.99
C GLU A 118 -3.40 8.60 -13.72
N VAL A 119 -2.20 8.06 -13.58
CA VAL A 119 -1.38 8.32 -12.41
C VAL A 119 -1.05 9.80 -12.32
N LYS A 120 -1.48 10.42 -11.24
CA LYS A 120 -1.09 11.78 -10.85
C LYS A 120 -0.45 11.68 -9.48
N LEU A 121 0.84 11.98 -9.43
CA LEU A 121 1.62 11.92 -8.20
C LEU A 121 1.36 13.15 -7.34
N ASP A 122 1.34 12.93 -6.02
CA ASP A 122 1.39 14.01 -5.04
C ASP A 122 2.84 14.54 -4.88
N GLU A 123 3.04 15.42 -3.89
CA GLU A 123 4.38 15.97 -3.60
C GLU A 123 5.33 14.98 -2.93
N ASP A 124 4.81 13.89 -2.37
CA ASP A 124 5.57 12.88 -1.65
C ASP A 124 6.19 11.82 -2.58
N ASN A 125 5.70 11.73 -3.81
CA ASN A 125 6.15 10.80 -4.83
C ASN A 125 6.60 11.56 -6.08
N VAL A 126 7.77 11.23 -6.62
CA VAL A 126 8.39 11.99 -7.72
C VAL A 126 8.45 11.26 -9.05
N GLU A 127 8.30 9.94 -9.04
CA GLU A 127 8.30 9.09 -10.22
C GLU A 127 7.36 7.91 -10.00
N TYR A 128 6.88 7.32 -11.09
CA TYR A 128 6.17 6.04 -11.05
C TYR A 128 6.49 5.20 -12.28
N VAL A 129 6.28 3.90 -12.15
CA VAL A 129 6.38 2.96 -13.27
C VAL A 129 5.42 1.78 -13.03
N TRP A 130 4.90 1.25 -14.14
CA TRP A 130 4.24 -0.04 -14.18
C TRP A 130 5.29 -1.08 -14.57
N ALA A 131 5.74 -1.89 -13.64
CA ALA A 131 6.81 -2.86 -13.83
C ALA A 131 6.30 -4.30 -13.69
N THR A 132 6.81 -5.18 -14.54
CA THR A 132 6.71 -6.63 -14.32
C THR A 132 7.56 -7.02 -13.11
N VAL A 133 7.35 -8.21 -12.56
CA VAL A 133 8.23 -8.74 -11.49
C VAL A 133 9.70 -8.70 -11.92
N LYS A 134 9.99 -9.08 -13.15
CA LYS A 134 11.35 -9.10 -13.69
C LYS A 134 11.98 -7.70 -13.75
N GLU A 135 11.22 -6.71 -14.16
CA GLU A 135 11.65 -5.31 -14.22
C GLU A 135 11.80 -4.70 -12.82
N ALA A 136 10.94 -5.07 -11.88
CA ALA A 136 10.93 -4.53 -10.52
C ALA A 136 12.25 -4.81 -9.77
N VAL A 137 12.97 -5.85 -10.13
CA VAL A 137 14.30 -6.20 -9.56
C VAL A 137 15.32 -5.07 -9.73
N ASP A 138 15.20 -4.28 -10.80
CA ASP A 138 16.15 -3.22 -11.14
C ASP A 138 15.90 -1.91 -10.36
N TYR A 139 14.82 -1.83 -9.59
CA TYR A 139 14.47 -0.66 -8.79
C TYR A 139 14.92 -0.81 -7.34
N ASP A 140 15.38 0.30 -6.75
CA ASP A 140 15.80 0.35 -5.35
C ASP A 140 14.57 0.37 -4.43
N LEU A 141 13.88 -0.76 -4.37
CA LEU A 141 12.67 -0.94 -3.55
C LEU A 141 12.98 -0.96 -2.05
N ILE A 142 12.05 -0.46 -1.26
CA ILE A 142 12.06 -0.67 0.19
C ILE A 142 12.10 -2.18 0.44
N HIS A 143 12.93 -2.60 1.39
CA HIS A 143 13.11 -4.01 1.72
C HIS A 143 11.77 -4.72 2.00
N GLY A 144 11.58 -5.86 1.36
CA GLY A 144 10.36 -6.66 1.45
C GLY A 144 9.34 -6.44 0.32
N ILE A 145 9.30 -5.25 -0.29
CA ILE A 145 8.30 -4.94 -1.34
C ILE A 145 8.41 -5.86 -2.56
N LEU A 146 9.63 -6.17 -3.01
CA LEU A 146 9.81 -7.10 -4.13
C LEU A 146 9.20 -8.48 -3.83
N GLY A 147 9.46 -9.02 -2.64
CA GLY A 147 8.90 -10.31 -2.22
C GLY A 147 7.37 -10.30 -2.15
N GLU A 148 6.77 -9.18 -1.75
CA GLU A 148 5.32 -9.02 -1.74
C GLU A 148 4.75 -8.97 -3.16
N ILE A 149 5.39 -8.24 -4.10
CA ILE A 149 5.00 -8.23 -5.52
C ILE A 149 5.11 -9.64 -6.13
N GLU A 150 6.19 -10.36 -5.85
CA GLU A 150 6.36 -11.76 -6.28
C GLU A 150 5.27 -12.68 -5.73
N ALA A 151 4.85 -12.48 -4.48
CA ALA A 151 3.77 -13.24 -3.86
C ALA A 151 2.43 -12.99 -4.56
N VAL A 152 2.13 -11.72 -4.87
CA VAL A 152 0.92 -11.37 -5.64
C VAL A 152 0.96 -11.97 -7.03
N ASP A 153 2.10 -11.88 -7.72
CA ASP A 153 2.25 -12.46 -9.07
C ASP A 153 1.96 -13.96 -9.07
N LYS A 154 2.47 -14.71 -8.09
CA LYS A 154 2.19 -16.14 -7.93
C LYS A 154 0.71 -16.41 -7.72
N ILE A 155 0.02 -15.62 -6.90
CA ILE A 155 -1.43 -15.74 -6.67
C ILE A 155 -2.18 -15.52 -8.00
N LEU A 156 -1.86 -14.46 -8.73
CA LEU A 156 -2.53 -14.11 -9.98
C LEU A 156 -2.26 -15.13 -11.09
N GLN A 157 -1.04 -15.67 -11.18
CA GLN A 157 -0.71 -16.73 -12.12
C GLN A 157 -1.46 -18.03 -11.80
N ALA A 158 -1.62 -18.39 -10.53
CA ALA A 158 -2.40 -19.55 -10.10
C ALA A 158 -3.89 -19.41 -10.44
N GLU A 159 -4.48 -18.22 -10.27
CA GLU A 159 -5.87 -17.93 -10.62
C GLU A 159 -6.17 -18.07 -12.13
N LYS A 160 -5.15 -17.89 -12.99
CA LYS A 160 -5.30 -18.07 -14.46
C LYS A 160 -5.46 -19.53 -14.88
N VAL A 161 -5.02 -20.47 -14.07
CA VAL A 161 -5.03 -21.92 -14.40
C VAL A 161 -6.37 -22.55 -14.06
N GLU A 162 -7.19 -21.89 -13.27
CA GLU A 162 -8.57 -22.27 -12.94
C GLU A 162 -9.54 -21.67 -13.97
#